data_0edb1b09a342aee3459ac0c876330dae
#
_entry.id   0edb1b09a342aee3459ac0c876330dae
#
_cell.length_a   1.000
_cell.length_b   1.000
_cell.length_c   1.000
_cell.angle_alpha   90.00
_cell.angle_beta   90.00
_cell.angle_gamma   90.00
#
_symmetry.space_group_name_H-M   'P 1'
#
loop_
_entity.id
_entity.type
_entity.pdbx_description
1 polymer ?
#
loop_
_entity_poly.entity_id
_entity_poly.type
_entity_poly.pdbx_seq_one_letter_code
_entity_poly.pdbx_strand_id
1 'polypeptide(L)'
;VRLAYAMHGSGPPLVRVATWLSHLELEWESPVWRHWLRQLGDRHTFVRYDERGCGLSDTNIGDPSVDVWVSDLETVVDAVGLERFALLGVSQAAAIAVAYAARHPDRVSRMVLYGGYARGRRFRGEDSEEEAIVAAIRAGWTLPNPAFRRMFSMLFLPHGTPEQMAWYEDLLWRSTTAEAAAALYRARGGLNVCDLAPQVRARTLVMHARDDRVVPVQEGRMLATLIPDAHFVLLDSANHILLEQEPAWDVFVAEIEAFLGTDSRPGLPVNAAGLSARELEVLRLVSEGLTNQSIAARMCLSVRTVERHLTNIY
;
A
#
# COMPACT_ATOMS: atom_id res chain seq x y z
N VAL A 1 11.33 -12.36 -18.96
CA VAL A 1 9.95 -12.56 -18.43
C VAL A 1 9.03 -11.57 -19.12
N ARG A 2 7.88 -12.04 -19.62
CA ARG A 2 6.82 -11.16 -20.14
C ARG A 2 5.89 -10.81 -18.99
N LEU A 3 5.60 -9.52 -18.84
CA LEU A 3 4.70 -9.01 -17.83
C LEU A 3 3.42 -8.50 -18.49
N ALA A 4 2.28 -8.95 -18.00
CA ALA A 4 0.99 -8.42 -18.40
C ALA A 4 0.70 -7.14 -17.65
N TYR A 5 0.27 -6.10 -18.36
CA TYR A 5 -0.15 -4.84 -17.74
C TYR A 5 -1.47 -4.34 -18.34
N ALA A 6 -2.14 -3.51 -17.61
CA ALA A 6 -3.38 -2.86 -18.03
C ALA A 6 -3.36 -1.38 -17.65
N MET A 7 -4.00 -0.57 -18.51
CA MET A 7 -4.20 0.86 -18.27
C MET A 7 -5.67 1.21 -18.45
N HIS A 8 -6.16 2.11 -17.61
CA HIS A 8 -7.50 2.68 -17.77
C HIS A 8 -7.57 4.05 -17.11
N GLY A 9 -8.67 4.75 -17.36
CA GLY A 9 -8.86 6.09 -16.84
C GLY A 9 -8.11 7.17 -17.63
N SER A 10 -8.10 8.38 -17.08
CA SER A 10 -7.44 9.53 -17.68
C SER A 10 -7.00 10.53 -16.61
N GLY A 11 -5.90 11.22 -16.85
CA GLY A 11 -5.32 12.20 -15.92
C GLY A 11 -3.85 11.90 -15.60
N PRO A 12 -3.29 12.47 -14.52
CA PRO A 12 -1.92 12.21 -14.11
C PRO A 12 -1.67 10.70 -13.91
N PRO A 13 -0.48 10.19 -14.31
CA PRO A 13 -0.21 8.76 -14.21
C PRO A 13 -0.02 8.31 -12.76
N LEU A 14 -0.74 7.25 -12.39
CA LEU A 14 -0.63 6.53 -11.13
C LEU A 14 -0.34 5.05 -11.41
N VAL A 15 0.77 4.55 -10.93
CA VAL A 15 1.18 3.15 -11.13
C VAL A 15 1.01 2.37 -9.83
N ARG A 16 0.16 1.34 -9.84
CA ARG A 16 0.08 0.37 -8.75
C ARG A 16 1.16 -0.68 -8.95
N VAL A 17 2.10 -0.74 -8.02
CA VAL A 17 3.10 -1.80 -7.98
C VAL A 17 2.40 -3.13 -7.74
N ALA A 18 2.82 -4.18 -8.45
CA ALA A 18 2.17 -5.49 -8.36
C ALA A 18 2.14 -6.03 -6.93
N THR A 19 0.99 -6.52 -6.54
CA THR A 19 0.75 -7.11 -5.22
C THR A 19 0.86 -8.63 -5.29
N TRP A 20 1.06 -9.27 -4.14
CA TRP A 20 1.04 -10.74 -4.04
C TRP A 20 -0.29 -11.28 -4.52
N LEU A 21 -0.20 -12.18 -5.51
CA LEU A 21 -1.30 -12.88 -6.13
C LEU A 21 -2.30 -11.93 -6.83
N SER A 22 -1.76 -11.15 -7.78
CA SER A 22 -2.58 -10.33 -8.67
C SER A 22 -3.10 -11.12 -9.87
N HIS A 23 -4.21 -10.68 -10.43
CA HIS A 23 -4.73 -11.14 -11.70
C HIS A 23 -5.57 -10.02 -12.36
N LEU A 24 -5.04 -9.43 -13.41
CA LEU A 24 -5.61 -8.22 -14.04
C LEU A 24 -7.09 -8.33 -14.41
N GLU A 25 -7.52 -9.46 -14.98
CA GLU A 25 -8.92 -9.67 -15.36
C GLU A 25 -9.82 -9.92 -14.15
N LEU A 26 -9.40 -10.83 -13.24
CA LEU A 26 -10.22 -11.17 -12.08
C LEU A 26 -10.43 -9.97 -11.15
N GLU A 27 -9.41 -9.15 -10.93
CA GLU A 27 -9.54 -7.95 -10.11
C GLU A 27 -10.57 -6.97 -10.65
N TRP A 28 -10.77 -6.91 -11.97
CA TRP A 28 -11.73 -5.99 -12.59
C TRP A 28 -13.19 -6.32 -12.26
N GLU A 29 -13.51 -7.59 -12.07
CA GLU A 29 -14.85 -8.06 -11.72
C GLU A 29 -15.04 -8.25 -10.19
N SER A 30 -14.01 -8.01 -9.44
CA SER A 30 -13.88 -8.32 -8.02
C SER A 30 -14.80 -7.49 -7.12
N PRO A 31 -15.54 -8.11 -6.20
CA PRO A 31 -16.21 -7.37 -5.12
C PRO A 31 -15.23 -6.84 -4.06
N VAL A 32 -13.92 -7.17 -4.18
CA VAL A 32 -12.86 -6.76 -3.25
C VAL A 32 -11.95 -5.67 -3.84
N TRP A 33 -11.70 -5.70 -5.18
CA TRP A 33 -10.77 -4.77 -5.82
C TRP A 33 -11.44 -3.76 -6.77
N ARG A 34 -12.62 -4.07 -7.33
CA ARG A 34 -13.23 -3.27 -8.39
C ARG A 34 -13.41 -1.79 -8.01
N HIS A 35 -13.80 -1.50 -6.77
CA HIS A 35 -13.95 -0.13 -6.30
C HIS A 35 -12.63 0.63 -6.26
N TRP A 36 -11.51 -0.01 -5.87
CA TRP A 36 -10.17 0.57 -5.98
C TRP A 36 -9.83 0.97 -7.42
N LEU A 37 -10.08 0.04 -8.36
CA LEU A 37 -9.75 0.25 -9.76
C LEU A 37 -10.55 1.39 -10.35
N ARG A 38 -11.85 1.45 -10.07
CA ARG A 38 -12.74 2.52 -10.55
C ARG A 38 -12.34 3.86 -9.95
N GLN A 39 -12.29 3.95 -8.63
CA GLN A 39 -12.02 5.21 -7.94
C GLN A 39 -10.68 5.82 -8.34
N LEU A 40 -9.63 5.01 -8.44
CA LEU A 40 -8.31 5.50 -8.82
C LEU A 40 -8.23 5.82 -10.32
N GLY A 41 -8.93 5.07 -11.17
CA GLY A 41 -9.01 5.32 -12.61
C GLY A 41 -9.87 6.53 -12.99
N ASP A 42 -10.82 6.94 -12.16
CA ASP A 42 -11.68 8.09 -12.47
C ASP A 42 -10.89 9.41 -12.59
N ARG A 43 -9.76 9.52 -11.92
CA ARG A 43 -8.94 10.75 -11.86
C ARG A 43 -7.50 10.59 -12.34
N HIS A 44 -7.09 9.36 -12.66
CA HIS A 44 -5.71 9.05 -13.05
C HIS A 44 -5.69 8.15 -14.29
N THR A 45 -4.64 8.29 -15.08
CA THR A 45 -4.23 7.19 -15.95
C THR A 45 -3.63 6.11 -15.04
N PHE A 46 -4.47 5.13 -14.68
CA PHE A 46 -4.13 4.11 -13.70
C PHE A 46 -3.50 2.91 -14.38
N VAL A 47 -2.24 2.64 -14.07
CA VAL A 47 -1.44 1.53 -14.59
C VAL A 47 -1.28 0.47 -13.52
N ARG A 48 -1.52 -0.78 -13.87
CA ARG A 48 -1.31 -1.93 -13.01
C ARG A 48 -0.78 -3.11 -13.83
N TYR A 49 -0.10 -4.02 -13.19
CA TYR A 49 0.48 -5.19 -13.85
C TYR A 49 0.42 -6.41 -12.93
N ASP A 50 0.45 -7.59 -13.53
CA ASP A 50 0.55 -8.84 -12.80
C ASP A 50 2.01 -9.13 -12.49
N GLU A 51 2.26 -9.53 -11.24
CA GLU A 51 3.57 -9.98 -10.80
C GLU A 51 4.02 -11.19 -11.62
N ARG A 52 5.34 -11.32 -11.83
CA ARG A 52 5.90 -12.55 -12.39
C ARG A 52 5.41 -13.78 -11.63
N GLY A 53 5.03 -14.83 -12.33
CA GLY A 53 4.44 -16.02 -11.74
C GLY A 53 2.97 -15.90 -11.38
N CYS A 54 2.32 -14.77 -11.66
CA CYS A 54 0.92 -14.52 -11.32
C CYS A 54 0.10 -14.07 -12.53
N GLY A 55 -1.21 -14.30 -12.46
CA GLY A 55 -2.20 -13.80 -13.40
C GLY A 55 -1.88 -14.12 -14.86
N LEU A 56 -1.80 -13.07 -15.67
CA LEU A 56 -1.52 -13.14 -17.11
C LEU A 56 -0.03 -12.97 -17.45
N SER A 57 0.83 -12.75 -16.46
CA SER A 57 2.28 -12.70 -16.63
C SER A 57 2.88 -14.11 -16.80
N ASP A 58 4.12 -14.18 -17.32
CA ASP A 58 4.82 -15.47 -17.43
C ASP A 58 4.88 -16.18 -16.07
N THR A 59 4.69 -17.50 -16.10
CA THR A 59 4.68 -18.36 -14.90
C THR A 59 6.06 -18.57 -14.27
N ASN A 60 7.13 -18.22 -14.99
CA ASN A 60 8.49 -18.31 -14.48
C ASN A 60 8.79 -17.17 -13.51
N ILE A 61 8.90 -17.48 -12.22
CA ILE A 61 9.23 -16.53 -11.17
C ILE A 61 10.72 -16.17 -11.09
N GLY A 62 11.61 -17.00 -11.64
CA GLY A 62 13.07 -16.85 -11.46
C GLY A 62 13.49 -16.93 -9.98
N ASP A 63 14.42 -16.08 -9.60
CA ASP A 63 14.84 -15.87 -8.21
C ASP A 63 14.27 -14.52 -7.73
N PRO A 64 13.11 -14.50 -7.07
CA PRO A 64 12.42 -13.28 -6.72
C PRO A 64 13.19 -12.51 -5.62
N SER A 65 13.48 -11.25 -5.91
CA SER A 65 14.21 -10.34 -5.03
C SER A 65 13.73 -8.89 -5.22
N VAL A 66 14.13 -7.98 -4.33
CA VAL A 66 13.84 -6.55 -4.48
C VAL A 66 14.31 -6.04 -5.84
N ASP A 67 15.52 -6.44 -6.28
CA ASP A 67 16.10 -5.97 -7.54
C ASP A 67 15.30 -6.45 -8.75
N VAL A 68 14.85 -7.69 -8.69
CA VAL A 68 14.02 -8.29 -9.74
C VAL A 68 12.67 -7.60 -9.83
N TRP A 69 12.00 -7.34 -8.70
CA TRP A 69 10.70 -6.64 -8.69
C TRP A 69 10.81 -5.17 -9.08
N VAL A 70 11.91 -4.50 -8.72
CA VAL A 70 12.19 -3.13 -9.19
C VAL A 70 12.39 -3.11 -10.70
N SER A 71 13.14 -4.07 -11.26
CA SER A 71 13.32 -4.20 -12.72
C SER A 71 12.02 -4.54 -13.46
N ASP A 72 11.11 -5.31 -12.83
CA ASP A 72 9.78 -5.57 -13.39
C ASP A 72 8.95 -4.29 -13.48
N LEU A 73 8.94 -3.50 -12.42
CA LEU A 73 8.26 -2.20 -12.40
C LEU A 73 8.86 -1.27 -13.48
N GLU A 74 10.19 -1.21 -13.58
CA GLU A 74 10.89 -0.40 -14.59
C GLU A 74 10.49 -0.82 -16.01
N THR A 75 10.48 -2.13 -16.28
CA THR A 75 10.04 -2.68 -17.58
C THR A 75 8.63 -2.24 -17.94
N VAL A 76 7.70 -2.24 -16.99
CA VAL A 76 6.31 -1.85 -17.22
C VAL A 76 6.20 -0.35 -17.49
N VAL A 77 6.80 0.50 -16.64
CA VAL A 77 6.68 1.96 -16.81
C VAL A 77 7.39 2.46 -18.08
N ASP A 78 8.45 1.79 -18.51
CA ASP A 78 9.13 2.08 -19.77
C ASP A 78 8.29 1.63 -20.98
N ALA A 79 7.67 0.46 -20.91
CA ALA A 79 6.76 -0.02 -21.97
C ALA A 79 5.55 0.89 -22.18
N VAL A 80 5.07 1.52 -21.09
CA VAL A 80 3.97 2.52 -21.11
C VAL A 80 4.46 3.91 -21.53
N GLY A 81 5.76 4.16 -21.52
CA GLY A 81 6.36 5.45 -21.86
C GLY A 81 6.19 6.51 -20.78
N LEU A 82 6.16 6.12 -19.51
CA LEU A 82 6.03 7.06 -18.39
C LEU A 82 7.39 7.58 -17.95
N GLU A 83 7.61 8.88 -18.08
CA GLU A 83 8.82 9.55 -17.58
C GLU A 83 8.71 9.85 -16.08
N ARG A 84 7.57 10.38 -15.65
CA ARG A 84 7.30 10.74 -14.24
C ARG A 84 5.88 10.41 -13.84
N PHE A 85 5.71 9.73 -12.71
CA PHE A 85 4.43 9.18 -12.27
C PHE A 85 4.34 9.10 -10.74
N ALA A 86 3.12 8.95 -10.22
CA ALA A 86 2.90 8.61 -8.82
C ALA A 86 2.91 7.08 -8.65
N LEU A 87 3.40 6.60 -7.49
CA LEU A 87 3.40 5.19 -7.12
C LEU A 87 2.36 4.89 -6.05
N LEU A 88 1.66 3.77 -6.20
CA LEU A 88 0.85 3.16 -5.16
C LEU A 88 1.44 1.79 -4.81
N GLY A 89 1.94 1.65 -3.60
CA GLY A 89 2.42 0.39 -3.02
C GLY A 89 1.46 -0.12 -1.96
N VAL A 90 0.84 -1.28 -2.21
CA VAL A 90 -0.06 -1.94 -1.25
C VAL A 90 0.64 -3.15 -0.66
N SER A 91 0.62 -3.32 0.67
CA SER A 91 1.25 -4.45 1.35
C SER A 91 2.77 -4.54 1.05
N GLN A 92 3.29 -5.69 0.64
CA GLN A 92 4.70 -5.87 0.27
C GLN A 92 5.16 -4.98 -0.91
N ALA A 93 4.24 -4.56 -1.77
CA ALA A 93 4.56 -3.65 -2.85
C ALA A 93 5.05 -2.27 -2.36
N ALA A 94 4.78 -1.92 -1.10
CA ALA A 94 5.33 -0.73 -0.46
C ALA A 94 6.87 -0.78 -0.41
N ALA A 95 7.47 -1.93 -0.06
CA ALA A 95 8.93 -2.07 -0.05
C ALA A 95 9.53 -1.93 -1.46
N ILE A 96 8.85 -2.47 -2.48
CA ILE A 96 9.28 -2.34 -3.88
C ILE A 96 9.17 -0.88 -4.35
N ALA A 97 8.07 -0.19 -4.01
CA ALA A 97 7.88 1.22 -4.31
C ALA A 97 8.97 2.10 -3.66
N VAL A 98 9.31 1.83 -2.39
CA VAL A 98 10.42 2.51 -1.67
C VAL A 98 11.74 2.28 -2.38
N ALA A 99 12.07 1.02 -2.73
CA ALA A 99 13.31 0.70 -3.41
C ALA A 99 13.41 1.37 -4.79
N TYR A 100 12.30 1.38 -5.55
CA TYR A 100 12.23 2.07 -6.83
C TYR A 100 12.41 3.59 -6.67
N ALA A 101 11.67 4.21 -5.76
CA ALA A 101 11.73 5.65 -5.53
C ALA A 101 13.12 6.13 -5.05
N ALA A 102 13.81 5.34 -4.24
CA ALA A 102 15.18 5.63 -3.83
C ALA A 102 16.19 5.57 -4.98
N ARG A 103 16.00 4.62 -5.92
CA ARG A 103 16.89 4.43 -7.08
C ARG A 103 16.58 5.37 -8.24
N HIS A 104 15.32 5.78 -8.40
CA HIS A 104 14.82 6.61 -9.50
C HIS A 104 14.09 7.86 -8.98
N PRO A 105 14.76 8.72 -8.18
CA PRO A 105 14.10 9.83 -7.49
C PRO A 105 13.43 10.85 -8.43
N ASP A 106 13.92 10.99 -9.65
CA ASP A 106 13.39 11.94 -10.63
C ASP A 106 12.13 11.40 -11.35
N ARG A 107 11.91 10.07 -11.32
CA ARG A 107 10.75 9.42 -11.95
C ARG A 107 9.51 9.37 -11.05
N VAL A 108 9.68 9.44 -9.73
CA VAL A 108 8.57 9.34 -8.77
C VAL A 108 8.13 10.72 -8.32
N SER A 109 6.94 11.13 -8.72
CA SER A 109 6.37 12.43 -8.34
C SER A 109 5.84 12.44 -6.91
N ARG A 110 5.14 11.37 -6.53
CA ARG A 110 4.54 11.14 -5.21
C ARG A 110 4.46 9.64 -4.94
N MET A 111 4.40 9.26 -3.68
CA MET A 111 4.26 7.86 -3.28
C MET A 111 3.16 7.68 -2.25
N VAL A 112 2.25 6.76 -2.49
CA VAL A 112 1.21 6.33 -1.56
C VAL A 112 1.51 4.89 -1.16
N LEU A 113 1.63 4.63 0.14
CA LEU A 113 1.90 3.31 0.71
C LEU A 113 0.74 2.93 1.63
N TYR A 114 0.07 1.81 1.35
CA TYR A 114 -1.03 1.32 2.16
C TYR A 114 -0.75 -0.09 2.70
N GLY A 115 -0.91 -0.28 4.01
CA GLY A 115 -0.75 -1.58 4.68
C GLY A 115 0.64 -2.20 4.48
N GLY A 116 1.66 -1.36 4.25
CA GLY A 116 3.00 -1.79 3.85
C GLY A 116 3.99 -1.91 5.00
N TYR A 117 5.17 -2.42 4.66
CA TYR A 117 6.30 -2.60 5.57
C TYR A 117 7.64 -2.32 4.87
N ALA A 118 8.67 -1.93 5.66
CA ALA A 118 10.04 -1.78 5.17
C ALA A 118 10.84 -3.07 5.31
N ARG A 119 10.44 -3.98 6.21
CA ARG A 119 11.15 -5.22 6.53
C ARG A 119 10.18 -6.40 6.60
N GLY A 120 10.54 -7.48 5.94
CA GLY A 120 9.77 -8.72 5.91
C GLY A 120 9.83 -9.50 7.22
N ARG A 121 9.11 -10.61 7.29
CA ARG A 121 8.89 -11.42 8.50
C ARG A 121 10.18 -11.89 9.16
N ARG A 122 11.21 -12.26 8.39
CA ARG A 122 12.51 -12.69 8.93
C ARG A 122 13.19 -11.61 9.76
N PHE A 123 13.05 -10.35 9.38
CA PHE A 123 13.60 -9.23 10.14
C PHE A 123 12.74 -8.80 11.35
N ARG A 124 11.60 -9.46 11.52
CA ARG A 124 10.71 -9.29 12.68
C ARG A 124 10.77 -10.45 13.65
N GLY A 125 11.56 -11.50 13.35
CA GLY A 125 11.67 -12.71 14.17
C GLY A 125 10.50 -13.70 13.99
N GLU A 126 9.82 -13.65 12.82
CA GLU A 126 8.66 -14.48 12.47
C GLU A 126 9.02 -15.64 11.52
N ASP A 127 10.28 -16.15 11.58
CA ASP A 127 10.78 -17.19 10.64
C ASP A 127 10.01 -18.52 10.76
N SER A 128 9.69 -18.93 11.98
CA SER A 128 8.96 -20.18 12.20
C SER A 128 7.53 -20.13 11.67
N GLU A 129 6.89 -18.98 11.75
CA GLU A 129 5.55 -18.75 11.19
C GLU A 129 5.60 -18.74 9.65
N GLU A 130 6.65 -18.12 9.06
CA GLU A 130 6.86 -18.13 7.62
C GLU A 130 6.97 -19.55 7.09
N GLU A 131 7.80 -20.40 7.69
CA GLU A 131 7.99 -21.78 7.25
C GLU A 131 6.69 -22.61 7.41
N ALA A 132 5.92 -22.40 8.47
CA ALA A 132 4.64 -23.06 8.66
C ALA A 132 3.63 -22.68 7.56
N ILE A 133 3.55 -21.38 7.21
CA ILE A 133 2.65 -20.90 6.15
C ILE A 133 3.10 -21.41 4.78
N VAL A 134 4.40 -21.41 4.48
CA VAL A 134 4.95 -21.96 3.23
C VAL A 134 4.63 -23.44 3.08
N ALA A 135 4.78 -24.23 4.15
CA ALA A 135 4.41 -25.65 4.16
C ALA A 135 2.90 -25.84 3.92
N ALA A 136 2.09 -25.01 4.57
CA ALA A 136 0.65 -25.03 4.42
C ALA A 136 0.20 -24.63 2.99
N ILE A 137 0.85 -23.63 2.36
CA ILE A 137 0.61 -23.28 0.95
C ILE A 137 0.84 -24.49 0.06
N ARG A 138 1.98 -25.15 0.16
CA ARG A 138 2.30 -26.32 -0.65
C ARG A 138 1.31 -27.47 -0.46
N ALA A 139 0.91 -27.72 0.77
CA ALA A 139 0.01 -28.82 1.10
C ALA A 139 -1.46 -28.52 0.75
N GLY A 140 -1.90 -27.27 0.89
CA GLY A 140 -3.32 -26.90 0.88
C GLY A 140 -3.81 -26.20 -0.38
N TRP A 141 -2.90 -25.65 -1.22
CA TRP A 141 -3.26 -24.76 -2.34
C TRP A 141 -4.22 -25.39 -3.34
N THR A 142 -3.94 -26.61 -3.74
CA THR A 142 -4.70 -27.34 -4.77
C THR A 142 -5.82 -28.23 -4.20
N LEU A 143 -6.00 -28.24 -2.89
CA LEU A 143 -7.05 -29.04 -2.27
C LEU A 143 -8.43 -28.55 -2.72
N PRO A 144 -9.37 -29.46 -3.03
CA PRO A 144 -10.75 -29.12 -3.34
C PRO A 144 -11.45 -28.39 -2.18
N ASN A 145 -11.10 -28.74 -0.93
CA ASN A 145 -11.62 -28.07 0.26
C ASN A 145 -10.97 -26.69 0.40
N PRO A 146 -11.74 -25.59 0.39
CA PRO A 146 -11.22 -24.22 0.47
C PRO A 146 -10.72 -23.83 1.86
N ALA A 147 -10.80 -24.70 2.86
CA ALA A 147 -10.49 -24.37 4.26
C ALA A 147 -9.11 -23.71 4.43
N PHE A 148 -8.11 -24.17 3.67
CA PHE A 148 -6.78 -23.56 3.69
C PHE A 148 -6.80 -22.13 3.14
N ARG A 149 -7.43 -21.90 1.98
CA ARG A 149 -7.51 -20.55 1.36
C ARG A 149 -8.34 -19.60 2.21
N ARG A 150 -9.34 -20.14 2.93
CA ARG A 150 -10.16 -19.40 3.91
C ARG A 150 -9.35 -18.79 5.04
N MET A 151 -8.25 -19.40 5.45
CA MET A 151 -7.34 -18.82 6.43
C MET A 151 -6.81 -17.46 5.94
N PHE A 152 -6.44 -17.34 4.66
CA PHE A 152 -6.00 -16.08 4.09
C PHE A 152 -7.14 -15.07 3.98
N SER A 153 -8.31 -15.47 3.47
CA SER A 153 -9.45 -14.54 3.39
C SER A 153 -9.84 -13.98 4.77
N MET A 154 -9.77 -14.79 5.82
CA MET A 154 -10.03 -14.34 7.21
C MET A 154 -8.95 -13.39 7.74
N LEU A 155 -7.71 -13.49 7.28
CA LEU A 155 -6.64 -12.57 7.67
C LEU A 155 -6.71 -11.26 6.90
N PHE A 156 -6.97 -11.35 5.59
CA PHE A 156 -6.97 -10.19 4.70
C PHE A 156 -8.28 -9.38 4.78
N LEU A 157 -9.40 -10.05 5.01
CA LEU A 157 -10.75 -9.50 4.97
C LEU A 157 -11.58 -9.95 6.20
N PRO A 158 -11.13 -9.69 7.44
CA PRO A 158 -11.86 -10.18 8.63
C PRO A 158 -13.31 -9.66 8.73
N HIS A 159 -13.61 -8.53 8.10
CA HIS A 159 -14.95 -7.95 8.02
C HIS A 159 -15.59 -8.12 6.63
N GLY A 160 -15.01 -8.96 5.77
CA GLY A 160 -15.55 -9.29 4.46
C GLY A 160 -16.84 -10.09 4.53
N THR A 161 -17.74 -9.85 3.58
CA THR A 161 -18.91 -10.72 3.41
C THR A 161 -18.49 -12.13 2.99
N PRO A 162 -19.33 -13.16 3.19
CA PRO A 162 -19.04 -14.50 2.69
C PRO A 162 -18.74 -14.54 1.17
N GLU A 163 -19.42 -13.70 0.39
CA GLU A 163 -19.19 -13.58 -1.05
C GLU A 163 -17.79 -12.98 -1.35
N GLN A 164 -17.41 -11.90 -0.66
CA GLN A 164 -16.09 -11.27 -0.80
C GLN A 164 -14.96 -12.24 -0.41
N MET A 165 -15.14 -12.99 0.68
CA MET A 165 -14.18 -14.00 1.11
C MET A 165 -14.04 -15.13 0.09
N ALA A 166 -15.16 -15.68 -0.37
CA ALA A 166 -15.17 -16.76 -1.36
C ALA A 166 -14.52 -16.31 -2.69
N TRP A 167 -14.80 -15.09 -3.10
CA TRP A 167 -14.18 -14.52 -4.30
C TRP A 167 -12.64 -14.35 -4.12
N TYR A 168 -12.20 -13.87 -2.96
CA TYR A 168 -10.78 -13.73 -2.66
C TYR A 168 -10.06 -15.09 -2.63
N GLU A 169 -10.71 -16.13 -2.08
CA GLU A 169 -10.23 -17.51 -2.12
C GLU A 169 -10.04 -18.02 -3.55
N ASP A 170 -10.99 -17.71 -4.45
CA ASP A 170 -10.92 -18.06 -5.88
C ASP A 170 -9.80 -17.29 -6.61
N LEU A 171 -9.65 -16.00 -6.33
CA LEU A 171 -8.55 -15.18 -6.84
C LEU A 171 -7.19 -15.80 -6.49
N LEU A 172 -6.97 -16.13 -5.22
CA LEU A 172 -5.71 -16.73 -4.77
C LEU A 172 -5.37 -17.98 -5.58
N TRP A 173 -6.34 -18.87 -5.73
CA TRP A 173 -6.15 -20.13 -6.44
C TRP A 173 -5.91 -19.96 -7.95
N ARG A 174 -6.60 -19.04 -8.58
CA ARG A 174 -6.52 -18.81 -10.03
C ARG A 174 -5.32 -17.95 -10.44
N SER A 175 -4.75 -17.21 -9.51
CA SER A 175 -3.66 -16.28 -9.81
C SER A 175 -2.33 -16.99 -10.03
N THR A 176 -2.07 -18.14 -9.39
CA THR A 176 -0.77 -18.78 -9.45
C THR A 176 -0.78 -20.25 -9.00
N THR A 177 0.35 -20.94 -9.17
CA THR A 177 0.56 -22.30 -8.66
C THR A 177 0.97 -22.33 -7.19
N ALA A 178 0.82 -23.46 -6.51
CA ALA A 178 1.27 -23.66 -5.13
C ALA A 178 2.76 -23.34 -4.95
N GLU A 179 3.60 -23.83 -5.89
CA GLU A 179 5.06 -23.62 -5.81
C GLU A 179 5.44 -22.14 -5.99
N ALA A 180 4.81 -21.45 -6.96
CA ALA A 180 5.04 -20.03 -7.16
C ALA A 180 4.54 -19.21 -5.96
N ALA A 181 3.34 -19.49 -5.45
CA ALA A 181 2.80 -18.83 -4.25
C ALA A 181 3.73 -18.98 -3.04
N ALA A 182 4.23 -20.21 -2.80
CA ALA A 182 5.15 -20.51 -1.70
C ALA A 182 6.50 -19.80 -1.87
N ALA A 183 7.07 -19.82 -3.08
CA ALA A 183 8.35 -19.17 -3.36
C ALA A 183 8.26 -17.64 -3.23
N LEU A 184 7.21 -17.03 -3.79
CA LEU A 184 6.96 -15.60 -3.67
C LEU A 184 6.68 -15.18 -2.21
N TYR A 185 5.94 -16.00 -1.44
CA TYR A 185 5.72 -15.74 -0.01
C TYR A 185 7.01 -15.74 0.78
N ARG A 186 7.87 -16.75 0.56
CA ARG A 186 9.19 -16.86 1.20
C ARG A 186 10.13 -15.70 0.82
N ALA A 187 10.16 -15.32 -0.45
CA ALA A 187 11.00 -14.22 -0.91
C ALA A 187 10.63 -12.89 -0.23
N ARG A 188 9.35 -12.65 0.02
CA ARG A 188 8.86 -11.45 0.72
C ARG A 188 9.24 -11.41 2.19
N GLY A 189 9.38 -12.56 2.85
CA GLY A 189 9.91 -12.64 4.21
C GLY A 189 11.32 -12.06 4.32
N GLY A 190 12.11 -12.15 3.25
CA GLY A 190 13.47 -11.61 3.16
C GLY A 190 13.57 -10.16 2.68
N LEU A 191 12.47 -9.47 2.40
CA LEU A 191 12.50 -8.06 2.01
C LEU A 191 13.06 -7.19 3.15
N ASN A 192 13.99 -6.28 2.81
CA ASN A 192 14.45 -5.23 3.72
C ASN A 192 14.89 -4.01 2.91
N VAL A 193 14.21 -2.90 3.10
CA VAL A 193 14.48 -1.61 2.46
C VAL A 193 14.69 -0.49 3.48
N CYS A 194 14.98 -0.84 4.73
CA CYS A 194 15.19 0.15 5.79
C CYS A 194 16.31 1.15 5.47
N ASP A 195 17.37 0.71 4.80
CA ASP A 195 18.48 1.56 4.40
C ASP A 195 18.19 2.40 3.14
N LEU A 196 17.17 2.03 2.36
CA LEU A 196 16.73 2.76 1.18
C LEU A 196 15.66 3.82 1.52
N ALA A 197 14.82 3.55 2.51
CA ALA A 197 13.71 4.43 2.88
C ALA A 197 14.16 5.88 3.20
N PRO A 198 15.29 6.15 3.90
CA PRO A 198 15.79 7.51 4.12
C PRO A 198 16.24 8.24 2.84
N GLN A 199 16.45 7.52 1.73
CA GLN A 199 16.90 8.08 0.46
C GLN A 199 15.75 8.51 -0.46
N VAL A 200 14.51 8.20 -0.10
CA VAL A 200 13.31 8.58 -0.84
C VAL A 200 13.14 10.10 -0.83
N ARG A 201 13.05 10.70 -2.02
CA ARG A 201 12.83 12.16 -2.20
C ARG A 201 11.37 12.50 -2.48
N ALA A 202 10.59 11.53 -2.95
CA ALA A 202 9.19 11.73 -3.27
C ALA A 202 8.38 11.98 -1.99
N ARG A 203 7.50 12.99 -1.99
CA ARG A 203 6.53 13.17 -0.90
C ARG A 203 5.74 11.88 -0.76
N THR A 204 5.58 11.42 0.47
CA THR A 204 5.00 10.11 0.74
C THR A 204 3.82 10.18 1.71
N LEU A 205 2.71 9.55 1.33
CA LEU A 205 1.56 9.29 2.18
C LEU A 205 1.59 7.81 2.59
N VAL A 206 1.66 7.54 3.88
CA VAL A 206 1.59 6.18 4.44
C VAL A 206 0.26 6.03 5.15
N MET A 207 -0.55 5.07 4.73
CA MET A 207 -1.82 4.74 5.35
C MET A 207 -1.81 3.30 5.85
N HIS A 208 -2.47 3.05 6.98
CA HIS A 208 -2.50 1.70 7.56
C HIS A 208 -3.80 1.47 8.33
N ALA A 209 -4.39 0.28 8.17
CA ALA A 209 -5.52 -0.13 8.98
C ALA A 209 -5.07 -0.42 10.42
N ARG A 210 -5.84 0.04 11.41
CA ARG A 210 -5.50 -0.03 12.84
C ARG A 210 -5.26 -1.47 13.32
N ASP A 211 -6.15 -2.36 12.92
CA ASP A 211 -6.23 -3.73 13.41
C ASP A 211 -5.86 -4.75 12.31
N ASP A 212 -5.01 -4.31 11.36
CA ASP A 212 -4.48 -5.16 10.29
C ASP A 212 -3.74 -6.38 10.88
N ARG A 213 -4.20 -7.57 10.50
CA ARG A 213 -3.66 -8.85 10.98
C ARG A 213 -2.62 -9.46 10.04
N VAL A 214 -2.45 -8.92 8.84
CA VAL A 214 -1.46 -9.37 7.86
C VAL A 214 -0.13 -8.65 8.08
N VAL A 215 -0.22 -7.32 8.24
CA VAL A 215 0.92 -6.45 8.52
C VAL A 215 0.60 -5.59 9.74
N PRO A 216 1.33 -5.74 10.86
CA PRO A 216 1.11 -4.92 12.04
C PRO A 216 1.25 -3.43 11.74
N VAL A 217 0.36 -2.60 12.29
CA VAL A 217 0.35 -1.13 12.10
C VAL A 217 1.68 -0.46 12.44
N GLN A 218 2.47 -1.08 13.32
CA GLN A 218 3.81 -0.63 13.69
C GLN A 218 4.76 -0.57 12.49
N GLU A 219 4.60 -1.46 11.51
CA GLU A 219 5.42 -1.45 10.28
C GLU A 219 5.09 -0.24 9.39
N GLY A 220 3.82 0.14 9.28
CA GLY A 220 3.43 1.38 8.60
C GLY A 220 3.95 2.64 9.29
N ARG A 221 3.90 2.67 10.63
CA ARG A 221 4.50 3.77 11.42
C ARG A 221 6.02 3.84 11.25
N MET A 222 6.67 2.67 11.20
CA MET A 222 8.10 2.58 10.93
C MET A 222 8.45 3.13 9.54
N LEU A 223 7.69 2.75 8.49
CA LEU A 223 7.85 3.32 7.15
C LEU A 223 7.76 4.86 7.17
N ALA A 224 6.73 5.41 7.83
CA ALA A 224 6.55 6.85 7.94
C ALA A 224 7.66 7.54 8.76
N THR A 225 8.32 6.81 9.65
CA THR A 225 9.46 7.35 10.42
C THR A 225 10.75 7.33 9.60
N LEU A 226 10.94 6.30 8.76
CA LEU A 226 12.16 6.12 7.96
C LEU A 226 12.18 7.03 6.72
N ILE A 227 11.02 7.28 6.10
CA ILE A 227 10.92 8.11 4.90
C ILE A 227 10.84 9.59 5.29
N PRO A 228 11.73 10.45 4.77
CA PRO A 228 11.70 11.89 5.05
C PRO A 228 10.34 12.51 4.67
N ASP A 229 9.82 13.37 5.54
CA ASP A 229 8.58 14.13 5.34
C ASP A 229 7.34 13.28 5.00
N ALA A 230 7.35 11.99 5.36
CA ALA A 230 6.19 11.13 5.15
C ALA A 230 5.05 11.49 6.10
N HIS A 231 3.84 11.55 5.53
CA HIS A 231 2.62 11.73 6.30
C HIS A 231 1.99 10.37 6.63
N PHE A 232 1.64 10.14 7.91
CA PHE A 232 1.01 8.89 8.36
C PHE A 232 -0.46 9.10 8.69
N VAL A 233 -1.34 8.29 8.10
CA VAL A 233 -2.77 8.25 8.38
C VAL A 233 -3.17 6.88 8.90
N LEU A 234 -3.77 6.84 10.08
CA LEU A 234 -4.33 5.64 10.67
C LEU A 234 -5.80 5.52 10.26
N LEU A 235 -6.15 4.40 9.64
CA LEU A 235 -7.51 4.09 9.21
C LEU A 235 -8.19 3.17 10.23
N ASP A 236 -9.46 3.43 10.51
CA ASP A 236 -10.24 2.64 11.45
C ASP A 236 -10.85 1.41 10.75
N SER A 237 -10.01 0.41 10.53
CA SER A 237 -10.35 -0.86 9.87
C SER A 237 -9.49 -1.99 10.42
N ALA A 238 -10.00 -3.22 10.28
CA ALA A 238 -9.24 -4.45 10.49
C ALA A 238 -8.91 -5.15 9.15
N ASN A 239 -9.49 -4.68 8.04
CA ASN A 239 -9.25 -5.26 6.73
C ASN A 239 -7.89 -4.83 6.18
N HIS A 240 -7.08 -5.82 5.76
CA HIS A 240 -5.82 -5.55 5.05
C HIS A 240 -6.07 -4.98 3.65
N ILE A 241 -7.18 -5.36 3.01
CA ILE A 241 -7.68 -4.77 1.78
C ILE A 241 -8.98 -4.07 2.14
N LEU A 242 -9.02 -2.73 2.06
CA LEU A 242 -10.22 -1.95 2.37
C LEU A 242 -11.38 -2.32 1.45
N LEU A 243 -12.55 -2.46 2.04
CA LEU A 243 -13.77 -2.80 1.35
C LEU A 243 -14.63 -1.55 1.10
N GLU A 244 -15.37 -1.54 0.00
CA GLU A 244 -16.17 -0.40 -0.43
C GLU A 244 -17.18 0.08 0.63
N GLN A 245 -17.73 -0.88 1.40
CA GLN A 245 -18.78 -0.60 2.39
C GLN A 245 -18.27 -0.10 3.75
N GLU A 246 -16.94 -0.04 3.98
CA GLU A 246 -16.42 0.40 5.28
C GLU A 246 -16.10 1.92 5.28
N PRO A 247 -16.37 2.63 6.39
CA PRO A 247 -16.10 4.08 6.47
C PRO A 247 -14.64 4.46 6.23
N ALA A 248 -13.72 3.53 6.51
CA ALA A 248 -12.30 3.71 6.26
C ALA A 248 -11.96 3.89 4.77
N TRP A 249 -12.81 3.37 3.87
CA TRP A 249 -12.66 3.55 2.43
C TRP A 249 -12.84 5.02 2.02
N ASP A 250 -13.84 5.70 2.53
CA ASP A 250 -14.08 7.12 2.23
C ASP A 250 -12.90 7.98 2.71
N VAL A 251 -12.35 7.67 3.89
CA VAL A 251 -11.16 8.36 4.41
C VAL A 251 -9.95 8.10 3.51
N PHE A 252 -9.74 6.85 3.11
CA PHE A 252 -8.65 6.47 2.21
C PHE A 252 -8.72 7.22 0.88
N VAL A 253 -9.90 7.29 0.26
CA VAL A 253 -10.13 8.01 -0.99
C VAL A 253 -9.86 9.50 -0.82
N ALA A 254 -10.41 10.12 0.22
CA ALA A 254 -10.23 11.55 0.48
C ALA A 254 -8.75 11.91 0.70
N GLU A 255 -8.00 11.10 1.43
CA GLU A 255 -6.57 11.32 1.69
C GLU A 255 -5.73 11.16 0.41
N ILE A 256 -6.01 10.15 -0.42
CA ILE A 256 -5.33 9.98 -1.72
C ILE A 256 -5.63 11.16 -2.65
N GLU A 257 -6.90 11.54 -2.79
CA GLU A 257 -7.29 12.64 -3.66
C GLU A 257 -6.66 13.98 -3.22
N ALA A 258 -6.70 14.26 -1.94
CA ALA A 258 -6.04 15.43 -1.38
C ALA A 258 -4.52 15.40 -1.63
N PHE A 259 -3.90 14.25 -1.43
CA PHE A 259 -2.46 14.10 -1.57
C PHE A 259 -2.01 14.13 -3.04
N LEU A 260 -2.67 13.43 -3.96
CA LEU A 260 -2.30 13.38 -5.38
C LEU A 260 -2.80 14.60 -6.17
N GLY A 261 -3.91 15.21 -5.78
CA GLY A 261 -4.53 16.35 -6.46
C GLY A 261 -3.82 17.69 -6.30
N THR A 262 -2.82 17.79 -5.43
CA THR A 262 -2.16 19.06 -5.09
C THR A 262 -1.25 19.63 -6.17
N ASP A 263 -0.97 18.90 -7.26
CA ASP A 263 -0.17 19.42 -8.40
C ASP A 263 -0.99 20.22 -9.40
N SER A 264 -2.33 20.17 -9.34
CA SER A 264 -3.22 20.92 -10.24
C SER A 264 -3.67 22.28 -9.68
N ARG A 265 -3.26 22.61 -8.47
CA ARG A 265 -3.48 23.94 -7.88
C ARG A 265 -2.11 24.63 -7.71
N PRO A 266 -1.90 25.81 -8.30
CA PRO A 266 -0.82 26.67 -7.83
C PRO A 266 -1.08 26.88 -6.35
N GLY A 267 -0.15 26.42 -5.50
CA GLY A 267 -0.13 26.46 -4.04
C GLY A 267 -1.47 26.76 -3.39
N LEU A 268 -2.00 25.82 -2.58
CA LEU A 268 -2.88 26.29 -1.52
C LEU A 268 -2.21 27.49 -0.89
N PRO A 269 -2.91 28.62 -0.68
CA PRO A 269 -2.30 29.74 -0.03
C PRO A 269 -1.76 29.22 1.30
N VAL A 270 -0.43 29.11 1.39
CA VAL A 270 0.23 29.20 2.68
C VAL A 270 -0.34 30.50 3.20
N ASN A 271 -1.18 30.41 4.22
CA ASN A 271 -1.71 31.65 4.80
C ASN A 271 -0.51 32.57 5.10
N ALA A 272 -0.77 33.86 5.29
CA ALA A 272 0.28 34.87 5.49
C ALA A 272 1.28 34.53 6.63
N ALA A 273 1.02 33.48 7.43
CA ALA A 273 1.85 32.97 8.51
C ALA A 273 2.69 31.72 8.16
N GLY A 274 2.60 31.18 6.93
CA GLY A 274 3.42 30.02 6.52
C GLY A 274 2.99 28.65 7.12
N LEU A 275 1.83 28.58 7.78
CA LEU A 275 1.38 27.39 8.51
C LEU A 275 0.65 26.41 7.58
N SER A 276 0.87 25.11 7.77
CA SER A 276 0.10 24.04 7.13
C SER A 276 -1.36 24.03 7.63
N ALA A 277 -2.26 23.37 6.87
CA ALA A 277 -3.66 23.22 7.27
C ALA A 277 -3.81 22.53 8.65
N ARG A 278 -2.92 21.58 8.97
CA ARG A 278 -2.90 20.88 10.27
C ARG A 278 -2.42 21.78 11.41
N GLU A 279 -1.42 22.59 11.16
CA GLU A 279 -0.92 23.58 12.13
C GLU A 279 -1.96 24.65 12.39
N LEU A 280 -2.71 25.09 11.37
CA LEU A 280 -3.84 25.99 11.54
C LEU A 280 -4.96 25.39 12.39
N GLU A 281 -5.28 24.12 12.18
CA GLU A 281 -6.30 23.42 12.95
C GLU A 281 -5.87 23.27 14.42
N VAL A 282 -4.60 22.90 14.66
CA VAL A 282 -4.02 22.88 16.01
C VAL A 282 -4.08 24.28 16.65
N LEU A 283 -3.65 25.31 15.94
CA LEU A 283 -3.67 26.69 16.42
C LEU A 283 -5.10 27.15 16.76
N ARG A 284 -6.09 26.80 15.92
CA ARG A 284 -7.50 27.10 16.18
C ARG A 284 -7.98 26.44 17.47
N LEU A 285 -7.68 25.16 17.68
CA LEU A 285 -8.10 24.43 18.87
C LEU A 285 -7.39 24.95 20.14
N VAL A 286 -6.15 25.40 20.03
CA VAL A 286 -5.45 26.11 21.12
C VAL A 286 -6.14 27.44 21.43
N SER A 287 -6.54 28.21 20.43
CA SER A 287 -7.25 29.48 20.63
C SER A 287 -8.65 29.28 21.23
N GLU A 288 -9.25 28.10 21.07
CA GLU A 288 -10.49 27.69 21.75
C GLU A 288 -10.25 27.24 23.23
N GLY A 289 -8.98 27.27 23.68
CA GLY A 289 -8.62 26.95 25.08
C GLY A 289 -8.49 25.45 25.36
N LEU A 290 -8.40 24.58 24.36
CA LEU A 290 -8.25 23.13 24.54
C LEU A 290 -6.83 22.78 25.00
N THR A 291 -6.73 21.79 25.89
CA THR A 291 -5.43 21.22 26.30
C THR A 291 -4.85 20.33 25.17
N ASN A 292 -3.52 20.16 25.17
CA ASN A 292 -2.84 19.27 24.19
C ASN A 292 -3.45 17.86 24.19
N GLN A 293 -3.91 17.38 25.32
CA GLN A 293 -4.56 16.08 25.45
C GLN A 293 -5.94 16.06 24.78
N SER A 294 -6.72 17.12 24.93
CA SER A 294 -8.03 17.28 24.28
C SER A 294 -7.89 17.47 22.76
N ILE A 295 -6.88 18.22 22.33
CA ILE A 295 -6.54 18.41 20.92
C ILE A 295 -6.13 17.07 20.30
N ALA A 296 -5.24 16.32 20.96
CA ALA A 296 -4.80 15.01 20.52
C ALA A 296 -5.98 14.04 20.34
N ALA A 297 -6.89 13.99 21.31
CA ALA A 297 -8.10 13.17 21.25
C ALA A 297 -9.02 13.60 20.08
N ARG A 298 -9.27 14.89 19.92
CA ARG A 298 -10.17 15.44 18.88
C ARG A 298 -9.62 15.28 17.47
N MET A 299 -8.30 15.37 17.30
CA MET A 299 -7.62 15.22 16.01
C MET A 299 -7.14 13.79 15.73
N CYS A 300 -7.42 12.84 16.62
CA CYS A 300 -6.91 11.46 16.56
C CYS A 300 -5.38 11.38 16.44
N LEU A 301 -4.67 12.26 17.16
CA LEU A 301 -3.21 12.34 17.20
C LEU A 301 -2.66 11.90 18.58
N SER A 302 -1.35 11.67 18.65
CA SER A 302 -0.67 11.60 19.95
C SER A 302 -0.44 13.00 20.53
N VAL A 303 -0.38 13.13 21.86
CA VAL A 303 -0.03 14.39 22.53
C VAL A 303 1.31 14.92 22.01
N ARG A 304 2.29 14.04 21.83
CA ARG A 304 3.62 14.36 21.27
C ARG A 304 3.54 14.93 19.83
N THR A 305 2.59 14.44 19.03
CA THR A 305 2.37 14.98 17.69
C THR A 305 1.80 16.40 17.73
N VAL A 306 0.88 16.66 18.66
CA VAL A 306 0.35 18.00 18.90
C VAL A 306 1.46 18.95 19.38
N GLU A 307 2.29 18.52 20.32
CA GLU A 307 3.45 19.28 20.79
C GLU A 307 4.44 19.63 19.66
N ARG A 308 4.70 18.68 18.76
CA ARG A 308 5.53 18.93 17.58
C ARG A 308 4.91 19.98 16.65
N HIS A 309 3.59 19.90 16.39
CA HIS A 309 2.91 20.94 15.61
C HIS A 309 3.00 22.31 16.28
N LEU A 310 2.85 22.38 17.60
CA LEU A 310 3.02 23.63 18.34
C LEU A 310 4.45 24.16 18.23
N THR A 311 5.47 23.31 18.31
CA THR A 311 6.86 23.70 18.13
C THR A 311 7.15 24.25 16.71
N ASN A 312 6.45 23.74 15.69
CA ASN A 312 6.56 24.24 14.32
C ASN A 312 5.81 25.56 14.12
N ILE A 313 4.79 25.87 14.93
CA ILE A 313 3.99 27.09 14.88
C ILE A 313 4.70 28.26 15.57
N TYR A 314 5.41 28.00 16.66
CA TYR A 314 6.10 28.99 17.49
C TYR A 314 7.62 28.97 17.27
#